data_3da128e8f12a4673952310b237a2c039
#
_entry.id   3da128e8f12a4673952310b237a2c039
#
_cell.length_a   1.000
_cell.length_b   1.000
_cell.length_c   1.000
_cell.angle_alpha   90.00
_cell.angle_beta   90.00
_cell.angle_gamma   90.00
#
_symmetry.space_group_name_H-M   'P 1'
#
loop_
_entity.id
_entity.type
_entity.pdbx_description
1 polymer ?
#
loop_
_entity_poly.entity_id
_entity_poly.type
_entity_poly.pdbx_seq_one_letter_code
_entity_poly.pdbx_strand_id
1 'polypeptide(L)'
;RNFYAQIEERPITIRYDDCNIYMKSIPAGQTMIRVNNLMGGLTPDYIFAGFCRTDALNGDFALASTWFGNPGIVNACITLNGMAVQGYPISEDRTSNDSDDYPSTKLYSKFIDTIGKSKKTVAGSTVDIRYFDKSYCFISHRFEGEPTNEGWIGFDIKIKEAIDINITLGKNIIFR
;
A
#
# COMPACT_ATOMS: atom_id res chain seq x y z
N ARG A 1 -0.54 35.81 -30.97
CA ARG A 1 -1.83 35.10 -30.79
C ARG A 1 -2.00 34.77 -29.31
N ASN A 2 -3.12 35.14 -28.77
CA ASN A 2 -3.36 35.08 -27.34
C ASN A 2 -3.59 33.60 -26.93
N PHE A 3 -2.82 33.11 -25.98
CA PHE A 3 -2.88 31.73 -25.50
C PHE A 3 -4.31 31.30 -25.06
N TYR A 4 -5.04 32.22 -24.45
CA TYR A 4 -6.44 32.00 -24.02
C TYR A 4 -7.38 31.73 -25.21
N ALA A 5 -7.21 32.40 -26.35
CA ALA A 5 -8.04 32.16 -27.52
C ALA A 5 -7.80 30.76 -28.14
N GLN A 6 -6.59 30.20 -27.98
CA GLN A 6 -6.30 28.84 -28.43
C GLN A 6 -6.94 27.76 -27.54
N ILE A 7 -7.13 28.03 -26.25
CA ILE A 7 -7.80 27.11 -25.32
C ILE A 7 -9.31 27.08 -25.60
N GLU A 8 -9.91 28.21 -25.94
CA GLU A 8 -11.34 28.29 -26.29
C GLU A 8 -11.66 27.53 -27.60
N GLU A 9 -10.74 27.57 -28.58
CA GLU A 9 -10.92 26.88 -29.85
C GLU A 9 -10.66 25.36 -29.78
N ARG A 10 -9.83 24.91 -28.83
CA ARG A 10 -9.48 23.49 -28.68
C ARG A 10 -9.32 23.15 -27.20
N PRO A 11 -10.27 22.40 -26.61
CA PRO A 11 -10.15 21.98 -25.23
C PRO A 11 -8.89 21.12 -25.06
N ILE A 12 -8.04 21.54 -24.12
CA ILE A 12 -6.80 20.81 -23.77
C ILE A 12 -7.16 19.81 -22.68
N THR A 13 -6.98 18.54 -22.98
CA THR A 13 -7.10 17.49 -21.96
C THR A 13 -5.78 17.33 -21.24
N ILE A 14 -5.71 17.74 -19.99
CA ILE A 14 -4.56 17.50 -19.11
C ILE A 14 -4.84 16.23 -18.32
N ARG A 15 -3.98 15.22 -18.51
CA ARG A 15 -4.00 14.01 -17.67
C ARG A 15 -3.08 14.24 -16.49
N TYR A 16 -3.55 13.98 -15.30
CA TYR A 16 -2.76 14.03 -14.07
C TYR A 16 -3.06 12.80 -13.22
N ASP A 17 -2.05 12.38 -12.46
CA ASP A 17 -2.24 11.33 -11.47
C ASP A 17 -2.71 11.98 -10.17
N ASP A 18 -3.85 11.53 -9.64
CA ASP A 18 -4.35 11.95 -8.34
C ASP A 18 -3.91 10.95 -7.27
N CYS A 19 -3.54 11.46 -6.10
CA CYS A 19 -3.07 10.64 -4.98
C CYS A 19 -3.84 10.98 -3.71
N ASN A 20 -4.63 10.03 -3.24
CA ASN A 20 -5.37 10.16 -2.00
C ASN A 20 -4.72 9.32 -0.89
N ILE A 21 -4.53 9.92 0.28
CA ILE A 21 -3.96 9.29 1.45
C ILE A 21 -5.05 9.04 2.49
N TYR A 22 -5.19 7.78 2.89
CA TYR A 22 -6.09 7.39 3.98
C TYR A 22 -5.27 6.85 5.13
N MET A 23 -5.65 7.22 6.34
CA MET A 23 -4.99 6.74 7.55
C MET A 23 -6.01 6.10 8.49
N LYS A 24 -5.62 5.00 9.11
CA LYS A 24 -6.41 4.32 10.15
C LYS A 24 -5.50 3.94 11.31
N SER A 25 -5.80 4.44 12.48
CA SER A 25 -5.13 4.03 13.72
C SER A 25 -5.54 2.61 14.10
N ILE A 26 -4.56 1.82 14.51
CA ILE A 26 -4.71 0.45 14.99
C ILE A 26 -4.15 0.41 16.40
N PRO A 27 -4.99 0.14 17.42
CA PRO A 27 -4.54 0.08 18.79
C PRO A 27 -3.62 -1.12 19.02
N ALA A 28 -2.77 -1.00 20.04
CA ALA A 28 -1.93 -2.09 20.51
C ALA A 28 -2.78 -3.32 20.93
N GLY A 29 -2.18 -4.50 20.91
CA GLY A 29 -2.82 -5.75 21.31
C GLY A 29 -3.57 -6.48 20.19
N GLN A 30 -3.62 -5.95 18.97
CA GLN A 30 -4.30 -6.60 17.85
C GLN A 30 -3.35 -7.50 17.07
N THR A 31 -3.82 -8.70 16.71
CA THR A 31 -3.15 -9.65 15.82
C THR A 31 -3.83 -9.76 14.46
N MET A 32 -5.04 -9.23 14.34
CA MET A 32 -5.81 -9.23 13.10
C MET A 32 -6.33 -7.83 12.82
N ILE A 33 -6.00 -7.31 11.67
CA ILE A 33 -6.38 -5.99 11.21
C ILE A 33 -7.32 -6.16 10.04
N ARG A 34 -8.56 -5.77 10.25
CA ARG A 34 -9.58 -5.81 9.21
C ARG A 34 -10.07 -4.40 8.90
N VAL A 35 -9.95 -4.02 7.67
CA VAL A 35 -10.40 -2.71 7.19
C VAL A 35 -11.32 -2.93 6.00
N ASN A 36 -12.59 -2.70 6.21
CA ASN A 36 -13.60 -2.83 5.17
C ASN A 36 -13.96 -1.44 4.63
N ASN A 37 -14.35 -1.40 3.38
CA ASN A 37 -14.88 -0.20 2.72
C ASN A 37 -14.01 1.04 2.88
N LEU A 38 -12.77 0.92 2.46
CA LEU A 38 -11.80 2.02 2.48
C LEU A 38 -12.12 3.15 1.53
N MET A 39 -12.79 2.83 0.47
CA MET A 39 -13.18 3.72 -0.60
C MET A 39 -14.54 3.28 -1.10
N GLY A 40 -15.49 4.20 -1.11
CA GLY A 40 -16.70 4.06 -1.90
C GLY A 40 -16.52 4.81 -3.21
N GLY A 41 -16.77 4.16 -4.35
CA GLY A 41 -16.72 4.80 -5.64
C GLY A 41 -15.68 4.19 -6.59
N LEU A 42 -14.83 5.04 -7.17
CA LEU A 42 -13.90 4.62 -8.21
C LEU A 42 -12.79 3.71 -7.66
N THR A 43 -12.55 2.61 -8.36
CA THR A 43 -11.40 1.74 -8.08
C THR A 43 -10.11 2.45 -8.53
N PRO A 44 -9.09 2.57 -7.67
CA PRO A 44 -7.82 3.18 -8.03
C PRO A 44 -7.02 2.28 -8.97
N ASP A 45 -6.10 2.85 -9.76
CA ASP A 45 -5.17 2.06 -10.57
C ASP A 45 -4.18 1.29 -9.68
N TYR A 46 -3.72 1.93 -8.61
CA TYR A 46 -2.73 1.37 -7.68
C TYR A 46 -3.12 1.62 -6.24
N ILE A 47 -2.78 0.68 -5.38
CA ILE A 47 -2.88 0.83 -3.94
C ILE A 47 -1.58 0.41 -3.27
N PHE A 48 -1.12 1.21 -2.30
CA PHE A 48 0.02 0.90 -1.44
C PHE A 48 -0.41 1.11 0.00
N ALA A 49 -0.29 0.10 0.83
CA ALA A 49 -0.61 0.16 2.25
C ALA A 49 0.62 -0.20 3.07
N GLY A 50 0.99 0.65 4.01
CA GLY A 50 2.14 0.47 4.88
C GLY A 50 1.82 0.84 6.32
N PHE A 51 2.62 0.34 7.26
CA PHE A 51 2.47 0.58 8.68
C PHE A 51 3.52 1.57 9.17
N CYS A 52 3.08 2.61 9.84
CA CYS A 52 3.93 3.59 10.49
C CYS A 52 3.57 3.69 11.98
N ARG A 53 4.56 3.98 12.83
CA ARG A 53 4.29 4.24 14.25
C ARG A 53 3.48 5.51 14.42
N THR A 54 2.45 5.45 15.25
CA THR A 54 1.59 6.61 15.53
C THR A 54 2.37 7.76 16.17
N ASP A 55 3.35 7.44 17.03
CA ASP A 55 4.22 8.44 17.68
C ASP A 55 5.02 9.25 16.64
N ALA A 56 5.55 8.56 15.61
CA ALA A 56 6.28 9.22 14.52
C ALA A 56 5.39 10.18 13.73
N LEU A 57 4.12 9.82 13.51
CA LEU A 57 3.15 10.71 12.84
C LEU A 57 2.73 11.89 13.72
N ASN A 58 2.75 11.71 15.04
CA ASN A 58 2.42 12.77 16.01
C ASN A 58 3.59 13.73 16.28
N GLY A 59 4.73 13.56 15.59
CA GLY A 59 5.85 14.48 15.62
C GLY A 59 6.96 14.11 16.60
N ASP A 60 7.11 12.85 16.96
CA ASP A 60 8.30 12.39 17.69
C ASP A 60 9.53 12.49 16.77
N PHE A 61 10.40 13.43 17.07
CA PHE A 61 11.62 13.71 16.29
C PHE A 61 12.65 12.58 16.31
N ALA A 62 12.57 11.65 17.25
CA ALA A 62 13.43 10.47 17.29
C ALA A 62 13.01 9.38 16.28
N LEU A 63 11.84 9.52 15.68
CA LEU A 63 11.24 8.54 14.80
C LEU A 63 11.00 9.13 13.40
N ALA A 64 11.35 8.36 12.37
CA ALA A 64 11.07 8.77 11.00
C ALA A 64 9.64 8.40 10.60
N SER A 65 8.82 9.41 10.32
CA SER A 65 7.42 9.23 9.86
C SER A 65 7.30 8.60 8.47
N THR A 66 8.41 8.53 7.74
CA THR A 66 8.50 7.91 6.40
C THR A 66 8.95 6.45 6.43
N TRP A 67 9.16 5.88 7.60
CA TRP A 67 9.54 4.48 7.75
C TRP A 67 8.31 3.61 7.92
N PHE A 68 8.11 2.73 6.95
CA PHE A 68 7.01 1.77 6.92
C PHE A 68 7.56 0.38 7.23
N GLY A 69 7.69 0.08 8.51
CA GLY A 69 8.20 -1.21 8.97
C GLY A 69 7.19 -2.33 8.86
N ASN A 70 7.67 -3.57 8.79
CA ASN A 70 6.82 -4.75 8.85
C ASN A 70 6.49 -5.07 10.31
N PRO A 71 5.21 -5.02 10.71
CA PRO A 71 4.81 -5.36 12.08
C PRO A 71 4.77 -6.89 12.34
N GLY A 72 5.38 -7.70 11.52
CA GLY A 72 5.31 -9.15 11.59
C GLY A 72 4.15 -9.75 10.80
N ILE A 73 3.90 -9.26 9.60
CA ILE A 73 2.81 -9.76 8.72
C ILE A 73 3.07 -11.22 8.38
N VAL A 74 2.11 -12.10 8.70
CA VAL A 74 2.09 -13.51 8.30
C VAL A 74 1.06 -13.79 7.21
N ASN A 75 0.03 -12.98 7.11
CA ASN A 75 -0.95 -13.07 6.03
C ASN A 75 -1.45 -11.67 5.67
N ALA A 76 -1.54 -11.40 4.39
CA ALA A 76 -2.11 -10.17 3.86
C ALA A 76 -3.06 -10.49 2.71
N CYS A 77 -4.24 -9.90 2.75
CA CYS A 77 -5.24 -10.00 1.71
C CYS A 77 -5.79 -8.62 1.37
N ILE A 78 -5.81 -8.31 0.08
CA ILE A 78 -6.56 -7.18 -0.45
C ILE A 78 -7.83 -7.74 -1.08
N THR A 79 -8.94 -7.12 -0.79
CA THR A 79 -10.24 -7.52 -1.35
C THR A 79 -10.86 -6.38 -2.15
N LEU A 80 -11.51 -6.72 -3.24
CA LEU A 80 -12.37 -5.84 -4.02
C LEU A 80 -13.80 -6.43 -3.97
N ASN A 81 -14.74 -5.66 -3.48
CA ASN A 81 -16.14 -6.10 -3.27
C ASN A 81 -16.25 -7.41 -2.46
N GLY A 82 -15.37 -7.58 -1.46
CA GLY A 82 -15.33 -8.76 -0.61
C GLY A 82 -14.62 -9.98 -1.19
N MET A 83 -14.18 -9.93 -2.44
CA MET A 83 -13.40 -11.00 -3.08
C MET A 83 -11.91 -10.65 -3.09
N ALA A 84 -11.06 -11.65 -2.83
CA ALA A 84 -9.62 -11.46 -2.90
C ALA A 84 -9.20 -11.09 -4.33
N VAL A 85 -8.38 -10.04 -4.47
CA VAL A 85 -7.84 -9.63 -5.76
C VAL A 85 -6.74 -10.58 -6.23
N GLN A 86 -6.41 -10.54 -7.52
CA GLN A 86 -5.41 -11.43 -8.11
C GLN A 86 -4.06 -11.37 -7.40
N GLY A 87 -3.55 -12.55 -7.05
CA GLY A 87 -2.27 -12.70 -6.33
C GLY A 87 -2.40 -12.56 -4.80
N TYR A 88 -3.62 -12.51 -4.27
CA TYR A 88 -3.92 -12.55 -2.84
C TYR A 88 -4.82 -13.76 -2.51
N PRO A 89 -4.79 -14.28 -1.25
CA PRO A 89 -3.98 -13.83 -0.13
C PRO A 89 -2.49 -14.18 -0.29
N ILE A 90 -1.62 -13.32 0.26
CA ILE A 90 -0.18 -13.60 0.41
C ILE A 90 0.04 -14.12 1.83
N SER A 91 0.63 -15.32 1.93
CA SER A 91 1.04 -15.91 3.20
C SER A 91 2.56 -15.97 3.27
N GLU A 92 3.12 -15.33 4.29
CA GLU A 92 4.54 -15.39 4.62
C GLU A 92 4.73 -16.48 5.68
N ASP A 93 5.32 -17.61 5.26
CA ASP A 93 5.61 -18.72 6.17
C ASP A 93 6.84 -18.37 7.02
N ARG A 94 6.65 -17.56 8.04
CA ARG A 94 7.67 -17.31 9.06
C ARG A 94 7.59 -18.43 10.10
N THR A 95 8.41 -19.45 9.94
CA THR A 95 8.59 -20.46 10.99
C THR A 95 9.26 -19.80 12.19
N SER A 96 8.96 -20.29 13.40
CA SER A 96 9.38 -19.71 14.67
C SER A 96 10.91 -19.64 14.89
N ASN A 97 11.68 -20.21 13.99
CA ASN A 97 13.15 -20.28 14.04
C ASN A 97 13.83 -19.36 13.00
N ASP A 98 13.06 -18.70 12.14
CA ASP A 98 13.64 -17.76 11.21
C ASP A 98 14.04 -16.50 11.98
N SER A 99 15.35 -16.30 12.06
CA SER A 99 15.91 -15.06 12.55
C SER A 99 15.25 -13.88 11.82
N ASP A 100 15.08 -12.75 12.50
CA ASP A 100 14.54 -11.49 11.96
C ASP A 100 15.25 -10.98 10.70
N ASP A 101 16.21 -11.73 10.19
CA ASP A 101 17.05 -11.39 9.05
C ASP A 101 16.47 -11.78 7.69
N TYR A 102 15.39 -12.58 7.63
CA TYR A 102 14.79 -12.94 6.35
C TYR A 102 13.64 -12.00 5.98
N PRO A 103 13.80 -11.22 4.91
CA PRO A 103 12.77 -10.30 4.46
C PRO A 103 11.53 -11.04 3.93
N SER A 104 10.39 -10.36 3.98
CA SER A 104 9.11 -10.82 3.42
C SER A 104 9.18 -10.90 1.90
N THR A 105 9.66 -12.03 1.38
CA THR A 105 9.99 -12.20 -0.04
C THR A 105 8.78 -12.13 -0.96
N LYS A 106 7.65 -12.67 -0.54
CA LYS A 106 6.41 -12.65 -1.34
C LYS A 106 5.81 -11.26 -1.40
N LEU A 107 5.77 -10.53 -0.27
CA LEU A 107 5.33 -9.14 -0.23
C LEU A 107 6.25 -8.25 -1.05
N TYR A 108 7.57 -8.44 -0.92
CA TYR A 108 8.55 -7.70 -1.72
C TYR A 108 8.38 -7.96 -3.22
N SER A 109 8.23 -9.22 -3.62
CA SER A 109 8.01 -9.57 -5.03
C SER A 109 6.75 -8.89 -5.59
N LYS A 110 5.65 -8.89 -4.82
CA LYS A 110 4.43 -8.22 -5.20
C LYS A 110 4.58 -6.71 -5.29
N PHE A 111 5.33 -6.12 -4.37
CA PHE A 111 5.65 -4.69 -4.38
C PHE A 111 6.45 -4.30 -5.63
N ILE A 112 7.49 -5.05 -5.96
CA ILE A 112 8.30 -4.82 -7.18
C ILE A 112 7.46 -4.97 -8.44
N ASP A 113 6.62 -5.99 -8.52
CA ASP A 113 5.71 -6.19 -9.65
C ASP A 113 4.75 -4.99 -9.81
N THR A 114 4.19 -4.51 -8.71
CA THR A 114 3.28 -3.36 -8.71
C THR A 114 4.00 -2.09 -9.18
N ILE A 115 5.20 -1.79 -8.67
CA ILE A 115 5.99 -0.61 -9.08
C ILE A 115 6.48 -0.77 -10.52
N GLY A 116 6.99 -1.91 -10.90
CA GLY A 116 7.48 -2.18 -12.25
C GLY A 116 6.41 -1.94 -13.31
N LYS A 117 5.16 -2.30 -13.00
CA LYS A 117 4.01 -2.01 -13.85
C LYS A 117 3.56 -0.55 -13.81
N SER A 118 3.82 0.17 -12.70
CA SER A 118 3.45 1.57 -12.56
C SER A 118 4.34 2.49 -13.40
N LYS A 119 5.60 2.11 -13.60
CA LYS A 119 6.57 2.88 -14.38
C LYS A 119 6.71 2.27 -15.77
N LYS A 120 6.31 3.02 -16.80
CA LYS A 120 6.56 2.66 -18.21
C LYS A 120 8.05 2.68 -18.59
N THR A 121 8.94 3.02 -17.68
CA THR A 121 10.38 3.07 -17.84
C THR A 121 11.07 1.97 -17.06
N VAL A 122 12.06 1.38 -17.67
CA VAL A 122 12.83 0.19 -17.24
C VAL A 122 13.71 0.40 -15.99
N ALA A 123 13.60 1.53 -15.30
CA ALA A 123 14.32 1.74 -14.05
C ALA A 123 13.71 0.85 -12.96
N GLY A 124 14.42 -0.19 -12.58
CA GLY A 124 14.06 -1.07 -11.46
C GLY A 124 13.83 -0.28 -10.17
N SER A 125 13.16 -0.89 -9.21
CA SER A 125 13.03 -0.32 -7.88
C SER A 125 14.41 -0.12 -7.27
N THR A 126 14.63 1.04 -6.65
CA THR A 126 15.82 1.31 -5.83
C THR A 126 15.72 0.73 -4.43
N VAL A 127 14.57 0.13 -4.08
CA VAL A 127 14.35 -0.49 -2.78
C VAL A 127 15.03 -1.86 -2.75
N ASP A 128 16.06 -2.00 -1.93
CA ASP A 128 16.73 -3.26 -1.70
C ASP A 128 15.90 -4.13 -0.75
N ILE A 129 15.77 -5.42 -1.06
CA ILE A 129 15.05 -6.40 -0.26
C ILE A 129 15.49 -6.41 1.22
N ARG A 130 16.77 -6.16 1.50
CA ARG A 130 17.32 -6.10 2.87
C ARG A 130 16.73 -4.99 3.74
N TYR A 131 16.24 -3.93 3.11
CA TYR A 131 15.63 -2.79 3.79
C TYR A 131 14.11 -2.79 3.68
N PHE A 132 13.54 -3.71 2.91
CA PHE A 132 12.10 -3.74 2.65
C PHE A 132 11.30 -3.84 3.96
N ASP A 133 11.55 -4.85 4.77
CA ASP A 133 10.82 -5.05 6.03
C ASP A 133 11.08 -3.95 7.07
N LYS A 134 12.25 -3.33 7.02
CA LYS A 134 12.64 -2.30 8.00
C LYS A 134 12.02 -0.94 7.72
N SER A 135 11.89 -0.58 6.44
CA SER A 135 11.60 0.82 6.08
C SER A 135 10.60 1.00 4.94
N TYR A 136 10.31 -0.05 4.17
CA TYR A 136 9.52 0.08 2.94
C TYR A 136 8.53 -1.07 2.74
N CYS A 137 8.05 -1.67 3.84
CA CYS A 137 7.12 -2.78 3.77
C CYS A 137 5.73 -2.28 3.36
N PHE A 138 5.40 -2.51 2.08
CA PHE A 138 4.11 -2.18 1.52
C PHE A 138 3.36 -3.42 1.04
N ILE A 139 2.10 -3.50 1.42
CA ILE A 139 1.12 -4.36 0.79
C ILE A 139 0.59 -3.58 -0.42
N SER A 140 0.74 -4.09 -1.63
CA SER A 140 0.48 -3.32 -2.84
C SER A 140 -0.22 -4.12 -3.91
N HIS A 141 -1.09 -3.46 -4.69
CA HIS A 141 -1.78 -4.07 -5.81
C HIS A 141 -2.04 -3.06 -6.92
N ARG A 142 -2.11 -3.57 -8.15
CA ARG A 142 -2.55 -2.84 -9.33
C ARG A 142 -3.86 -3.45 -9.82
N PHE A 143 -4.86 -2.60 -9.97
CA PHE A 143 -6.22 -3.01 -10.39
C PHE A 143 -6.42 -3.00 -11.91
N GLU A 144 -5.34 -2.94 -12.69
CA GLU A 144 -5.43 -2.92 -14.15
C GLU A 144 -6.16 -4.15 -14.69
N GLY A 145 -7.23 -3.92 -15.44
CA GLY A 145 -8.05 -4.99 -16.01
C GLY A 145 -9.07 -5.60 -15.05
N GLU A 146 -9.16 -5.13 -13.82
CA GLU A 146 -10.24 -5.50 -12.92
C GLU A 146 -11.57 -4.91 -13.43
N PRO A 147 -12.67 -5.67 -13.42
CA PRO A 147 -13.88 -5.38 -14.21
C PRO A 147 -14.74 -4.22 -13.68
N THR A 148 -14.34 -3.50 -12.64
CA THR A 148 -15.23 -2.54 -12.01
C THR A 148 -14.60 -1.15 -11.86
N ASN A 149 -15.25 -0.16 -12.47
CA ASN A 149 -14.98 1.25 -12.19
C ASN A 149 -15.50 1.69 -10.82
N GLU A 150 -16.34 0.87 -10.18
CA GLU A 150 -16.94 1.13 -8.87
C GLU A 150 -16.77 -0.09 -7.97
N GLY A 151 -16.31 0.15 -6.75
CA GLY A 151 -16.14 -0.92 -5.80
C GLY A 151 -15.69 -0.42 -4.44
N TRP A 152 -15.70 -1.31 -3.47
CA TRP A 152 -15.12 -1.05 -2.16
C TRP A 152 -13.95 -1.98 -1.90
N ILE A 153 -12.87 -1.37 -1.44
CA ILE A 153 -11.61 -2.07 -1.15
C ILE A 153 -11.52 -2.36 0.33
N GLY A 154 -11.09 -3.56 0.65
CA GLY A 154 -10.81 -3.98 2.02
C GLY A 154 -9.42 -4.56 2.17
N PHE A 155 -8.95 -4.59 3.41
CA PHE A 155 -7.72 -5.26 3.82
C PHE A 155 -8.02 -6.22 4.97
N ASP A 156 -7.46 -7.42 4.88
CA ASP A 156 -7.45 -8.41 5.94
C ASP A 156 -6.00 -8.83 6.18
N ILE A 157 -5.43 -8.42 7.31
CA ILE A 157 -4.00 -8.60 7.59
C ILE A 157 -3.87 -9.30 8.93
N LYS A 158 -3.15 -10.41 8.94
CA LYS A 158 -2.80 -11.15 10.16
C LYS A 158 -1.33 -10.92 10.50
N ILE A 159 -1.06 -10.66 11.77
CA ILE A 159 0.26 -10.40 12.31
C ILE A 159 0.63 -11.55 13.25
N LYS A 160 1.91 -11.91 13.31
CA LYS A 160 2.43 -13.05 14.10
C LYS A 160 2.19 -12.85 15.58
N GLU A 161 2.52 -11.68 16.09
CA GLU A 161 2.43 -11.32 17.50
C GLU A 161 1.57 -10.08 17.69
N ALA A 162 0.98 -9.92 18.87
CA ALA A 162 0.23 -8.71 19.16
C ALA A 162 1.14 -7.48 19.07
N ILE A 163 0.62 -6.40 18.49
CA ILE A 163 1.37 -5.16 18.35
C ILE A 163 1.50 -4.49 19.71
N ASP A 164 2.72 -4.27 20.19
CA ASP A 164 2.97 -3.67 21.50
C ASP A 164 2.76 -2.15 21.50
N ILE A 165 2.74 -1.53 20.33
CA ILE A 165 2.61 -0.09 20.15
C ILE A 165 1.48 0.24 19.19
N ASN A 166 0.90 1.44 19.35
CA ASN A 166 -0.07 1.93 18.40
C ASN A 166 0.60 2.19 17.05
N ILE A 167 0.04 1.63 16.01
CA ILE A 167 0.48 1.86 14.63
C ILE A 167 -0.64 2.46 13.80
N THR A 168 -0.27 3.14 12.74
CA THR A 168 -1.21 3.70 11.77
C THR A 168 -0.98 3.05 10.43
N LEU A 169 -2.04 2.50 9.85
CA LEU A 169 -2.05 2.05 8.48
C LEU A 169 -2.20 3.27 7.57
N GLY A 170 -1.12 3.65 6.91
CA GLY A 170 -1.10 4.68 5.87
C GLY A 170 -1.28 4.04 4.49
N LYS A 171 -2.03 4.69 3.62
CA LYS A 171 -2.31 4.20 2.27
C LYS A 171 -2.22 5.34 1.29
N ASN A 172 -1.45 5.11 0.24
CA ASN A 172 -1.42 5.95 -0.94
C ASN A 172 -2.21 5.27 -2.03
N ILE A 173 -3.18 5.98 -2.58
CA ILE A 173 -4.06 5.51 -3.63
C ILE A 173 -3.89 6.45 -4.80
N ILE A 174 -3.45 5.91 -5.93
CA ILE A 174 -3.19 6.68 -7.15
C ILE A 174 -4.31 6.39 -8.14
N PHE A 175 -4.99 7.44 -8.55
CA PHE A 175 -5.97 7.43 -9.62
C PHE A 175 -5.36 8.00 -10.90
N ARG A 176 -5.86 7.57 -12.02
CA ARG A 176 -5.57 8.15 -13.33
C ARG A 176 -6.75 8.90 -13.90
#